data_809099844c15f0f45d52071df2d4fed4
#
_entry.id   809099844c15f0f45d52071df2d4fed4
#
_cell.length_a   1.000
_cell.length_b   1.000
_cell.length_c   1.000
_cell.angle_alpha   90.00
_cell.angle_beta   90.00
_cell.angle_gamma   90.00
#
_symmetry.space_group_name_H-M   'P 1'
#
loop_
_entity.id
_entity.type
_entity.pdbx_description
1 polymer ?
#
loop_
_entity_poly.entity_id
_entity_poly.type
_entity_poly.pdbx_seq_one_letter_code
_entity_poly.pdbx_strand_id
1 'polypeptide(L)'
;MKKVFLIFSTLIVISLSVFAQEIKFRIDGKPYNKQIYDENNNQITNFKNWELIQDFYISPDNKKMLVYHRPDKAKAFLMTLYNLETKKIIAECEPGWACNDVKWTKNYLIKVWGTSGGGIRFEYRSYEDLSIVRVVNSYYPFEDVEGNILIDPDSMMKKIVFYHYSDGTEIKTIDCIKELANKKIYAGWIQINEVKKIGKRKYKFYIEGNLNIEGRQEEEFKTVIEIEIKCEL
;
A
#
# COMPACT_ATOMS: atom_id res chain seq x y z
N MET A 1 -17.88 -49.98 -49.92
CA MET A 1 -17.04 -48.78 -49.63
C MET A 1 -17.90 -47.75 -48.90
N LYS A 2 -17.72 -47.64 -47.59
CA LYS A 2 -18.47 -46.66 -46.77
C LYS A 2 -17.59 -45.40 -46.62
N LYS A 3 -18.05 -44.27 -47.11
CA LYS A 3 -17.40 -42.95 -46.93
C LYS A 3 -17.74 -42.47 -45.54
N VAL A 4 -16.74 -42.31 -44.69
CA VAL A 4 -16.80 -41.63 -43.39
C VAL A 4 -16.62 -40.18 -43.64
N PHE A 5 -17.68 -39.39 -43.35
CA PHE A 5 -17.61 -37.92 -43.30
C PHE A 5 -17.07 -37.51 -41.95
N LEU A 6 -15.87 -36.96 -41.94
CA LEU A 6 -15.25 -36.33 -40.75
C LEU A 6 -15.72 -34.90 -40.70
N ILE A 7 -16.61 -34.57 -39.76
CA ILE A 7 -17.05 -33.21 -39.47
C ILE A 7 -16.02 -32.60 -38.50
N PHE A 8 -15.15 -31.74 -39.02
CA PHE A 8 -14.32 -30.88 -38.20
C PHE A 8 -15.19 -29.74 -37.66
N SER A 9 -15.63 -29.84 -36.44
CA SER A 9 -16.21 -28.72 -35.71
C SER A 9 -15.07 -27.83 -35.21
N THR A 10 -14.77 -26.77 -35.94
CA THR A 10 -13.87 -25.70 -35.51
C THR A 10 -14.56 -24.93 -34.37
N LEU A 11 -14.18 -25.21 -33.14
CA LEU A 11 -14.56 -24.39 -31.99
C LEU A 11 -13.80 -23.06 -32.11
N ILE A 12 -14.45 -22.04 -32.63
CA ILE A 12 -13.96 -20.65 -32.54
C ILE A 12 -14.17 -20.23 -31.09
N VAL A 13 -13.13 -20.35 -30.28
CA VAL A 13 -13.06 -19.68 -28.98
C VAL A 13 -12.86 -18.21 -29.25
N ILE A 14 -13.97 -17.48 -29.31
CA ILE A 14 -13.94 -16.01 -29.26
C ILE A 14 -13.52 -15.67 -27.83
N SER A 15 -12.24 -15.46 -27.62
CA SER A 15 -11.74 -14.78 -26.42
C SER A 15 -12.29 -13.36 -26.49
N LEU A 16 -13.39 -13.12 -25.82
CA LEU A 16 -13.84 -11.78 -25.44
C LEU A 16 -12.78 -11.22 -24.48
N SER A 17 -11.69 -10.68 -25.03
CA SER A 17 -10.88 -9.72 -24.32
C SER A 17 -11.80 -8.52 -24.08
N VAL A 18 -12.44 -8.49 -22.93
CA VAL A 18 -13.03 -7.28 -22.40
C VAL A 18 -11.83 -6.36 -22.17
N PHE A 19 -11.50 -5.56 -23.18
CA PHE A 19 -10.68 -4.39 -22.97
C PHE A 19 -11.44 -3.55 -21.95
N ALA A 20 -11.00 -3.59 -20.70
CA ALA A 20 -11.43 -2.61 -19.72
C ALA A 20 -11.09 -1.25 -20.35
N GLN A 21 -12.09 -0.56 -20.86
CA GLN A 21 -11.93 0.75 -21.44
C GLN A 21 -11.41 1.62 -20.29
N GLU A 22 -10.21 2.15 -20.45
CA GLU A 22 -9.59 3.00 -19.43
C GLU A 22 -10.41 4.29 -19.39
N ILE A 23 -11.29 4.39 -18.40
CA ILE A 23 -12.15 5.55 -18.23
C ILE A 23 -11.25 6.75 -17.98
N LYS A 24 -11.23 7.68 -18.90
CA LYS A 24 -10.41 8.90 -18.79
C LYS A 24 -11.16 9.96 -18.03
N PHE A 25 -10.55 10.41 -16.96
CA PHE A 25 -11.05 11.55 -16.18
C PHE A 25 -10.16 12.76 -16.42
N ARG A 26 -10.73 13.95 -16.27
CA ARG A 26 -9.97 15.20 -16.34
C ARG A 26 -10.46 16.21 -15.31
N ILE A 27 -9.55 17.05 -14.85
CA ILE A 27 -9.85 18.22 -14.06
C ILE A 27 -10.09 19.38 -15.00
N ASP A 28 -11.23 20.07 -14.87
CA ASP A 28 -11.61 21.20 -15.70
C ASP A 28 -12.34 22.28 -14.89
N GLY A 29 -12.40 23.50 -15.40
CA GLY A 29 -13.07 24.63 -14.79
C GLY A 29 -12.15 25.84 -14.54
N LYS A 30 -12.74 26.90 -13.99
CA LYS A 30 -12.01 28.14 -13.63
C LYS A 30 -11.03 27.89 -12.47
N PRO A 31 -9.94 28.67 -12.35
CA PRO A 31 -9.09 28.62 -11.16
C PRO A 31 -9.93 28.70 -9.89
N TYR A 32 -9.64 27.83 -8.91
CA TYR A 32 -10.38 27.73 -7.64
C TYR A 32 -11.86 27.33 -7.74
N ASN A 33 -12.29 26.83 -8.89
CA ASN A 33 -13.62 26.26 -9.08
C ASN A 33 -13.53 25.13 -10.11
N LYS A 34 -12.61 24.20 -9.85
CA LYS A 34 -12.39 23.03 -10.72
C LYS A 34 -13.29 21.89 -10.29
N GLN A 35 -13.67 21.09 -11.28
CA GLN A 35 -14.43 19.85 -11.10
C GLN A 35 -13.74 18.73 -11.86
N ILE A 36 -14.10 17.50 -11.54
CA ILE A 36 -13.65 16.31 -12.27
C ILE A 36 -14.77 15.83 -13.17
N TYR A 37 -14.43 15.57 -14.42
CA TYR A 37 -15.34 15.08 -15.46
C TYR A 37 -14.83 13.75 -16.02
N ASP A 38 -15.74 12.87 -16.41
CA ASP A 38 -15.44 11.68 -17.19
C ASP A 38 -15.24 12.00 -18.68
N GLU A 39 -14.92 10.99 -19.48
CA GLU A 39 -14.72 11.11 -20.93
C GLU A 39 -15.97 11.57 -21.71
N ASN A 40 -17.16 11.34 -21.15
CA ASN A 40 -18.44 11.73 -21.73
C ASN A 40 -18.89 13.13 -21.28
N ASN A 41 -18.02 13.90 -20.63
CA ASN A 41 -18.31 15.21 -20.03
C ASN A 41 -19.32 15.18 -18.88
N ASN A 42 -19.57 14.03 -18.28
CA ASN A 42 -20.37 14.01 -17.07
C ASN A 42 -19.54 14.47 -15.88
N GLN A 43 -20.06 15.43 -15.13
CA GLN A 43 -19.43 15.90 -13.90
C GLN A 43 -19.52 14.83 -12.81
N ILE A 44 -18.37 14.55 -12.18
CA ILE A 44 -18.24 13.57 -11.10
C ILE A 44 -18.27 14.24 -9.74
N THR A 45 -17.55 15.34 -9.57
CA THR A 45 -17.50 16.11 -8.32
C THR A 45 -18.44 17.28 -8.37
N ASN A 46 -18.91 17.72 -7.21
CA ASN A 46 -19.75 18.91 -7.09
C ASN A 46 -19.21 19.79 -5.96
N PHE A 47 -17.97 20.26 -6.17
CA PHE A 47 -17.32 21.15 -5.23
C PHE A 47 -17.93 22.56 -5.29
N LYS A 48 -17.96 23.19 -4.12
CA LYS A 48 -18.39 24.60 -4.00
C LYS A 48 -17.30 25.53 -4.53
N ASN A 49 -17.63 26.79 -4.68
CA ASN A 49 -16.65 27.82 -5.06
C ASN A 49 -15.43 27.78 -4.14
N TRP A 50 -14.28 28.01 -4.74
CA TRP A 50 -12.99 28.03 -4.08
C TRP A 50 -12.41 26.63 -3.72
N GLU A 51 -12.52 25.70 -4.63
CA GLU A 51 -11.93 24.38 -4.49
C GLU A 51 -10.64 24.28 -5.30
N LEU A 52 -9.57 23.82 -4.66
CA LEU A 52 -8.31 23.49 -5.29
C LEU A 52 -8.18 21.96 -5.33
N ILE A 53 -8.41 21.35 -6.48
CA ILE A 53 -8.10 19.94 -6.70
C ILE A 53 -6.60 19.83 -6.96
N GLN A 54 -5.91 19.09 -6.12
CA GLN A 54 -4.49 18.78 -6.24
C GLN A 54 -4.30 17.60 -7.20
N ASP A 55 -5.00 16.51 -6.96
CA ASP A 55 -4.90 15.27 -7.73
C ASP A 55 -6.13 14.38 -7.49
N PHE A 56 -6.24 13.31 -8.29
CA PHE A 56 -7.22 12.26 -8.06
C PHE A 56 -6.66 10.88 -8.46
N TYR A 57 -7.17 9.84 -7.83
CA TYR A 57 -6.69 8.47 -7.97
C TYR A 57 -7.89 7.53 -8.17
N ILE A 58 -7.88 6.77 -9.25
CA ILE A 58 -8.94 5.80 -9.56
C ILE A 58 -8.58 4.44 -8.95
N SER A 59 -9.56 3.81 -8.32
CA SER A 59 -9.39 2.45 -7.78
C SER A 59 -9.18 1.42 -8.89
N PRO A 60 -8.47 0.31 -8.64
CA PRO A 60 -8.17 -0.70 -9.66
C PRO A 60 -9.39 -1.34 -10.32
N ASP A 61 -10.54 -1.35 -9.64
CA ASP A 61 -11.81 -1.84 -10.16
C ASP A 61 -12.65 -0.79 -10.87
N ASN A 62 -12.15 0.44 -11.00
CA ASN A 62 -12.81 1.61 -11.59
C ASN A 62 -14.16 1.99 -10.93
N LYS A 63 -14.40 1.58 -9.68
CA LYS A 63 -15.65 1.87 -8.97
C LYS A 63 -15.57 3.05 -8.03
N LYS A 64 -14.36 3.41 -7.61
CA LYS A 64 -14.12 4.47 -6.64
C LYS A 64 -13.06 5.45 -7.15
N MET A 65 -13.17 6.69 -6.71
CA MET A 65 -12.19 7.74 -6.98
C MET A 65 -11.87 8.45 -5.67
N LEU A 66 -10.59 8.52 -5.35
CA LEU A 66 -10.10 9.38 -4.27
C LEU A 66 -9.70 10.72 -4.88
N VAL A 67 -10.20 11.81 -4.30
CA VAL A 67 -9.82 13.18 -4.68
C VAL A 67 -9.02 13.79 -3.54
N TYR A 68 -7.83 14.27 -3.87
CA TYR A 68 -7.00 15.06 -2.97
C TYR A 68 -7.20 16.54 -3.29
N HIS A 69 -7.84 17.26 -2.38
CA HIS A 69 -8.29 18.62 -2.65
C HIS A 69 -8.26 19.50 -1.40
N ARG A 70 -8.38 20.80 -1.62
CA ARG A 70 -8.44 21.81 -0.56
C ARG A 70 -9.67 22.66 -0.75
N PRO A 71 -10.66 22.57 0.18
CA PRO A 71 -11.97 23.21 0.02
C PRO A 71 -11.97 24.72 0.26
N ASP A 72 -10.91 25.28 0.87
CA ASP A 72 -10.75 26.70 1.17
C ASP A 72 -9.28 27.02 1.42
N LYS A 73 -8.85 28.27 1.15
CA LYS A 73 -7.48 28.73 1.45
C LYS A 73 -7.06 28.52 2.90
N ALA A 74 -7.99 28.70 3.81
CA ALA A 74 -7.76 28.62 5.25
C ALA A 74 -7.86 27.19 5.81
N LYS A 75 -8.32 26.22 5.00
CA LYS A 75 -8.53 24.84 5.44
C LYS A 75 -7.39 23.92 5.06
N ALA A 76 -7.26 22.81 5.78
CA ALA A 76 -6.37 21.73 5.42
C ALA A 76 -6.81 21.05 4.11
N PHE A 77 -5.91 20.31 3.49
CA PHE A 77 -6.28 19.39 2.41
C PHE A 77 -7.17 18.27 2.95
N LEU A 78 -8.03 17.76 2.08
CA LEU A 78 -8.90 16.62 2.34
C LEU A 78 -8.63 15.50 1.32
N MET A 79 -8.89 14.29 1.74
CA MET A 79 -9.06 13.13 0.87
C MET A 79 -10.54 12.75 0.89
N THR A 80 -11.21 12.86 -0.26
CA THR A 80 -12.63 12.52 -0.40
C THR A 80 -12.78 11.33 -1.34
N LEU A 81 -13.38 10.27 -0.84
CA LEU A 81 -13.65 9.05 -1.59
C LEU A 81 -15.04 9.11 -2.21
N TYR A 82 -15.11 8.98 -3.52
CA TYR A 82 -16.34 8.93 -4.30
C TYR A 82 -16.66 7.52 -4.78
N ASN A 83 -17.94 7.19 -4.81
CA ASN A 83 -18.47 6.10 -5.61
C ASN A 83 -18.70 6.64 -7.04
N LEU A 84 -18.08 6.05 -8.05
CA LEU A 84 -18.13 6.53 -9.43
C LEU A 84 -19.47 6.24 -10.12
N GLU A 85 -20.17 5.17 -9.74
CA GLU A 85 -21.48 4.84 -10.27
C GLU A 85 -22.55 5.82 -9.78
N THR A 86 -22.60 6.04 -8.47
CA THR A 86 -23.62 6.91 -7.85
C THR A 86 -23.22 8.37 -7.79
N LYS A 87 -21.94 8.70 -8.03
CA LYS A 87 -21.30 10.03 -7.90
C LYS A 87 -21.46 10.63 -6.50
N LYS A 88 -21.61 9.80 -5.48
CA LYS A 88 -21.77 10.21 -4.10
C LYS A 88 -20.46 10.07 -3.33
N ILE A 89 -20.27 10.95 -2.36
CA ILE A 89 -19.20 10.83 -1.38
C ILE A 89 -19.48 9.63 -0.49
N ILE A 90 -18.48 8.76 -0.35
CA ILE A 90 -18.50 7.62 0.56
C ILE A 90 -17.90 8.03 1.91
N ALA A 91 -16.73 8.66 1.88
CA ALA A 91 -15.99 9.06 3.06
C ALA A 91 -15.10 10.27 2.78
N GLU A 92 -14.71 10.97 3.84
CA GLU A 92 -13.78 12.08 3.79
C GLU A 92 -12.87 12.06 5.02
N CYS A 93 -11.60 12.38 4.84
CA CYS A 93 -10.66 12.49 5.94
C CYS A 93 -9.53 13.48 5.62
N GLU A 94 -8.90 14.01 6.66
CA GLU A 94 -7.68 14.78 6.51
C GLU A 94 -6.50 13.86 6.23
N PRO A 95 -5.68 14.14 5.19
CA PRO A 95 -4.52 13.30 4.86
C PRO A 95 -3.34 13.48 5.83
N GLY A 96 -3.39 14.52 6.68
CA GLY A 96 -2.21 15.01 7.38
C GLY A 96 -1.29 15.81 6.46
N TRP A 97 -0.49 16.68 7.04
CA TRP A 97 0.30 17.69 6.32
C TRP A 97 1.47 17.14 5.50
N ALA A 98 1.92 15.93 5.77
CA ALA A 98 3.09 15.32 5.12
C ALA A 98 2.71 14.16 4.18
N CYS A 99 1.51 14.16 3.62
CA CYS A 99 1.13 13.17 2.62
C CYS A 99 1.89 13.42 1.31
N ASN A 100 2.77 12.49 0.93
CA ASN A 100 3.61 12.61 -0.25
C ASN A 100 3.13 11.77 -1.42
N ASP A 101 2.44 10.67 -1.17
CA ASP A 101 1.97 9.75 -2.20
C ASP A 101 0.78 8.93 -1.71
N VAL A 102 -0.02 8.47 -2.67
CA VAL A 102 -1.16 7.59 -2.47
C VAL A 102 -1.10 6.46 -3.47
N LYS A 103 -1.26 5.23 -3.00
CA LYS A 103 -1.29 4.04 -3.83
C LYS A 103 -2.52 3.21 -3.53
N TRP A 104 -3.24 2.82 -4.58
CA TRP A 104 -4.29 1.83 -4.49
C TRP A 104 -3.70 0.40 -4.53
N THR A 105 -4.24 -0.46 -3.69
CA THR A 105 -4.07 -1.91 -3.80
C THR A 105 -5.44 -2.55 -4.00
N LYS A 106 -5.48 -3.86 -4.15
CA LYS A 106 -6.75 -4.58 -4.27
C LYS A 106 -7.67 -4.38 -3.06
N ASN A 107 -7.09 -4.25 -1.86
CA ASN A 107 -7.83 -4.25 -0.60
C ASN A 107 -7.73 -2.93 0.16
N TYR A 108 -6.74 -2.09 -0.15
CA TYR A 108 -6.44 -0.88 0.62
C TYR A 108 -6.09 0.31 -0.25
N LEU A 109 -6.34 1.48 0.30
CA LEU A 109 -5.66 2.72 -0.07
C LEU A 109 -4.44 2.87 0.85
N ILE A 110 -3.25 2.88 0.28
CA ILE A 110 -2.02 3.09 1.03
C ILE A 110 -1.60 4.54 0.87
N LYS A 111 -1.58 5.25 1.98
CA LYS A 111 -1.05 6.61 2.05
C LYS A 111 0.37 6.57 2.59
N VAL A 112 1.29 7.15 1.84
CA VAL A 112 2.69 7.28 2.21
C VAL A 112 2.95 8.69 2.71
N TRP A 113 3.60 8.82 3.87
CA TRP A 113 3.98 10.11 4.39
C TRP A 113 5.30 10.07 5.18
N GLY A 114 6.07 11.15 5.09
CA GLY A 114 7.30 11.33 5.83
C GLY A 114 7.05 11.92 7.23
N THR A 115 8.00 11.71 8.12
CA THR A 115 8.04 12.36 9.42
C THR A 115 9.16 13.40 9.48
N SER A 116 9.09 14.35 10.40
CA SER A 116 10.12 15.37 10.59
C SER A 116 11.49 14.81 10.96
N GLY A 117 11.58 13.58 11.43
CA GLY A 117 12.82 12.88 11.75
C GLY A 117 13.42 12.07 10.60
N GLY A 118 12.93 12.24 9.37
CA GLY A 118 13.39 11.48 8.20
C GLY A 118 12.84 10.06 8.10
N GLY A 119 11.94 9.67 8.98
CA GLY A 119 11.21 8.39 8.91
C GLY A 119 10.13 8.42 7.83
N ILE A 120 9.79 7.25 7.32
CA ILE A 120 8.65 7.05 6.43
C ILE A 120 7.59 6.23 7.17
N ARG A 121 6.33 6.61 6.96
CA ARG A 121 5.17 5.89 7.48
C ARG A 121 4.22 5.54 6.35
N PHE A 122 3.60 4.38 6.47
CA PHE A 122 2.55 3.93 5.56
C PHE A 122 1.27 3.74 6.36
N GLU A 123 0.20 4.40 5.93
CA GLU A 123 -1.14 4.15 6.45
C GLU A 123 -1.89 3.27 5.48
N TYR A 124 -2.24 2.08 5.92
CA TYR A 124 -3.17 1.19 5.22
C TYR A 124 -4.58 1.59 5.64
N ARG A 125 -5.36 2.08 4.68
CA ARG A 125 -6.72 2.55 4.92
C ARG A 125 -7.73 1.63 4.26
N SER A 126 -8.87 1.48 4.92
CA SER A 126 -9.99 0.72 4.39
C SER A 126 -10.43 1.26 3.03
N TYR A 127 -10.66 0.35 2.11
CA TYR A 127 -11.21 0.64 0.78
C TYR A 127 -12.67 1.12 0.85
N GLU A 128 -13.36 0.87 1.97
CA GLU A 128 -14.79 1.16 2.11
C GLU A 128 -15.06 2.54 2.69
N ASP A 129 -14.27 2.99 3.66
CA ASP A 129 -14.57 4.18 4.44
C ASP A 129 -13.37 5.05 4.80
N LEU A 130 -12.18 4.77 4.26
CA LEU A 130 -10.91 5.43 4.56
C LEU A 130 -10.45 5.32 6.03
N SER A 131 -11.08 4.51 6.86
CA SER A 131 -10.59 4.27 8.21
C SER A 131 -9.18 3.66 8.20
N ILE A 132 -8.37 3.98 9.20
CA ILE A 132 -7.02 3.45 9.31
C ILE A 132 -7.09 2.02 9.81
N VAL A 133 -6.67 1.07 8.99
CA VAL A 133 -6.55 -0.34 9.36
C VAL A 133 -5.24 -0.59 10.07
N ARG A 134 -4.13 -0.04 9.54
CA ARG A 134 -2.80 -0.19 10.15
C ARG A 134 -1.89 0.97 9.77
N VAL A 135 -1.01 1.32 10.69
CA VAL A 135 0.14 2.19 10.45
C VAL A 135 1.42 1.36 10.54
N VAL A 136 2.27 1.49 9.56
CA VAL A 136 3.56 0.81 9.46
C VAL A 136 4.66 1.87 9.41
N ASN A 137 5.70 1.71 10.23
CA ASN A 137 6.77 2.68 10.41
C ASN A 137 8.11 2.23 9.81
N SER A 138 8.08 1.52 8.72
CA SER A 138 9.28 1.09 8.00
C SER A 138 9.41 1.77 6.66
N TYR A 139 10.65 1.82 6.14
CA TYR A 139 10.91 2.34 4.80
C TYR A 139 10.32 1.44 3.69
N TYR A 140 10.22 0.14 3.96
CA TYR A 140 9.82 -0.86 2.97
C TYR A 140 8.96 -1.95 3.62
N PRO A 141 7.67 -1.71 3.85
CA PRO A 141 6.76 -2.78 4.27
C PRO A 141 6.71 -3.86 3.20
N PHE A 142 6.62 -5.12 3.60
CA PHE A 142 6.51 -6.24 2.68
C PHE A 142 5.10 -6.82 2.72
N GLU A 143 4.46 -6.91 1.55
CA GLU A 143 3.10 -7.37 1.38
C GLU A 143 3.06 -8.76 0.74
N ASP A 144 2.72 -9.78 1.51
CA ASP A 144 2.37 -11.11 1.01
C ASP A 144 0.85 -11.27 1.00
N VAL A 145 0.21 -10.73 -0.02
CA VAL A 145 -1.26 -10.71 -0.15
C VAL A 145 -1.84 -12.13 -0.18
N GLU A 146 -1.21 -13.06 -0.91
CA GLU A 146 -1.64 -14.46 -0.99
C GLU A 146 -1.50 -15.20 0.33
N GLY A 147 -0.45 -14.90 1.08
CA GLY A 147 -0.21 -15.45 2.42
C GLY A 147 -1.03 -14.77 3.51
N ASN A 148 -1.76 -13.69 3.19
CA ASN A 148 -2.42 -12.80 4.13
C ASN A 148 -1.47 -12.24 5.20
N ILE A 149 -0.26 -11.83 4.79
CA ILE A 149 0.78 -11.32 5.69
C ILE A 149 1.23 -9.93 5.24
N LEU A 150 1.23 -8.99 6.18
CA LEU A 150 1.91 -7.70 6.08
C LEU A 150 3.07 -7.70 7.07
N ILE A 151 4.26 -7.33 6.61
CA ILE A 151 5.47 -7.29 7.44
C ILE A 151 5.95 -5.85 7.56
N ASP A 152 6.14 -5.40 8.79
CA ASP A 152 6.78 -4.14 9.15
C ASP A 152 8.20 -4.40 9.67
N PRO A 153 9.25 -4.25 8.85
CA PRO A 153 10.64 -4.36 9.28
C PRO A 153 11.11 -3.03 9.89
N ASP A 154 10.63 -2.72 11.09
CA ASP A 154 10.92 -1.46 11.79
C ASP A 154 12.36 -1.42 12.34
N SER A 155 13.26 -0.87 11.54
CA SER A 155 14.67 -0.71 11.92
C SER A 155 14.87 0.24 13.09
N MET A 156 14.04 1.26 13.26
CA MET A 156 14.15 2.22 14.38
C MET A 156 13.86 1.54 15.71
N MET A 157 12.82 0.72 15.77
CA MET A 157 12.45 -0.05 16.95
C MET A 157 13.20 -1.37 17.04
N LYS A 158 14.04 -1.70 16.04
CA LYS A 158 14.81 -2.95 15.95
C LYS A 158 13.92 -4.20 16.02
N LYS A 159 12.75 -4.12 15.39
CA LYS A 159 11.72 -5.17 15.42
C LYS A 159 11.25 -5.51 14.02
N ILE A 160 10.76 -6.74 13.86
CA ILE A 160 10.00 -7.18 12.71
C ILE A 160 8.62 -7.56 13.21
N VAL A 161 7.59 -6.88 12.72
CA VAL A 161 6.21 -7.15 13.15
C VAL A 161 5.44 -7.74 11.98
N PHE A 162 4.74 -8.82 12.23
CA PHE A 162 3.88 -9.51 11.26
C PHE A 162 2.43 -9.23 11.62
N TYR A 163 1.65 -8.85 10.60
CA TYR A 163 0.22 -8.59 10.72
C TYR A 163 -0.56 -9.43 9.72
N HIS A 164 -1.82 -9.72 10.02
CA HIS A 164 -2.76 -10.14 8.99
C HIS A 164 -2.97 -8.99 8.01
N TYR A 165 -2.76 -9.27 6.72
CA TYR A 165 -2.92 -8.26 5.68
C TYR A 165 -4.38 -7.81 5.55
N SER A 166 -5.35 -8.71 5.82
CA SER A 166 -6.78 -8.46 5.66
C SER A 166 -7.37 -7.47 6.65
N ASP A 167 -6.88 -7.45 7.89
CA ASP A 167 -7.48 -6.65 8.97
C ASP A 167 -6.47 -5.89 9.83
N GLY A 168 -5.17 -6.06 9.56
CA GLY A 168 -4.09 -5.40 10.28
C GLY A 168 -3.87 -5.90 11.71
N THR A 169 -4.47 -7.02 12.13
CA THR A 169 -4.20 -7.60 13.45
C THR A 169 -2.79 -8.16 13.53
N GLU A 170 -2.14 -7.96 14.68
CA GLU A 170 -0.78 -8.46 14.90
C GLU A 170 -0.77 -9.98 15.04
N ILE A 171 0.13 -10.64 14.31
CA ILE A 171 0.37 -12.08 14.38
C ILE A 171 1.55 -12.35 15.32
N LYS A 172 2.65 -11.62 15.12
CA LYS A 172 3.92 -11.88 15.81
C LYS A 172 4.85 -10.68 15.75
N THR A 173 5.57 -10.44 16.83
CA THR A 173 6.69 -9.49 16.89
C THR A 173 7.99 -10.21 17.17
N ILE A 174 9.03 -9.89 16.40
CA ILE A 174 10.39 -10.40 16.57
C ILE A 174 11.29 -9.25 17.02
N ASP A 175 12.00 -9.46 18.12
CA ASP A 175 13.09 -8.58 18.56
C ASP A 175 14.37 -8.96 17.82
N CYS A 176 14.81 -8.09 16.92
CA CYS A 176 16.00 -8.35 16.10
C CYS A 176 17.28 -8.42 16.94
N ILE A 177 17.39 -7.62 17.99
CA ILE A 177 18.59 -7.65 18.86
C ILE A 177 18.69 -8.99 19.59
N LYS A 178 17.59 -9.51 20.08
CA LYS A 178 17.55 -10.83 20.71
C LYS A 178 17.91 -11.95 19.73
N GLU A 179 17.36 -11.91 18.51
CA GLU A 179 17.68 -12.89 17.49
C GLU A 179 19.15 -12.83 17.04
N LEU A 180 19.73 -11.63 16.95
CA LEU A 180 21.15 -11.45 16.64
C LEU A 180 22.04 -11.95 17.79
N ALA A 181 21.67 -11.68 19.04
CA ALA A 181 22.39 -12.18 20.22
C ALA A 181 22.43 -13.71 20.27
N ASN A 182 21.34 -14.40 19.86
CA ASN A 182 21.32 -15.86 19.72
C ASN A 182 22.38 -16.37 18.70
N LYS A 183 22.76 -15.52 17.75
CA LYS A 183 23.83 -15.76 16.75
C LYS A 183 25.20 -15.23 17.20
N LYS A 184 25.33 -14.79 18.46
CA LYS A 184 26.53 -14.15 19.03
C LYS A 184 26.92 -12.85 18.34
N ILE A 185 25.94 -12.14 17.74
CA ILE A 185 26.08 -10.81 17.14
C ILE A 185 25.48 -9.79 18.10
N TYR A 186 26.32 -8.99 18.74
CA TYR A 186 25.91 -7.97 19.70
C TYR A 186 25.86 -6.62 18.99
N ALA A 187 24.70 -6.31 18.40
CA ALA A 187 24.54 -5.13 17.56
C ALA A 187 24.22 -3.87 18.38
N GLY A 188 24.90 -2.77 18.11
CA GLY A 188 24.56 -1.44 18.60
C GLY A 188 23.47 -0.78 17.75
N TRP A 189 23.64 -0.82 16.45
CA TRP A 189 22.70 -0.31 15.46
C TRP A 189 22.44 -1.38 14.40
N ILE A 190 21.20 -1.39 13.86
CA ILE A 190 20.79 -2.29 12.77
C ILE A 190 19.93 -1.55 11.76
N GLN A 191 20.02 -1.99 10.50
CA GLN A 191 19.10 -1.68 9.44
C GLN A 191 18.63 -2.97 8.76
N ILE A 192 17.33 -3.07 8.52
CA ILE A 192 16.73 -4.16 7.75
C ILE A 192 16.54 -3.64 6.33
N ASN A 193 17.38 -4.13 5.40
CA ASN A 193 17.46 -3.59 4.04
C ASN A 193 16.48 -4.25 3.08
N GLU A 194 16.21 -5.52 3.29
CA GLU A 194 15.40 -6.29 2.35
C GLU A 194 14.66 -7.41 3.07
N VAL A 195 13.45 -7.69 2.60
CA VAL A 195 12.65 -8.86 2.99
C VAL A 195 12.38 -9.70 1.74
N LYS A 196 12.63 -11.01 1.80
CA LYS A 196 12.29 -11.96 0.74
C LYS A 196 11.41 -13.08 1.25
N LYS A 197 10.37 -13.41 0.51
CA LYS A 197 9.60 -14.65 0.69
C LYS A 197 10.41 -15.82 0.12
N ILE A 198 10.74 -16.80 0.96
CA ILE A 198 11.54 -17.99 0.59
C ILE A 198 10.74 -19.30 0.65
N GLY A 199 9.48 -19.23 1.07
CA GLY A 199 8.57 -20.37 1.17
C GLY A 199 7.17 -19.94 1.59
N LYS A 200 6.29 -20.91 1.78
CA LYS A 200 4.95 -20.66 2.31
C LYS A 200 5.07 -20.09 3.73
N ARG A 201 4.72 -18.80 3.90
CA ARG A 201 4.87 -18.06 5.18
C ARG A 201 6.27 -18.13 5.79
N LYS A 202 7.30 -18.27 4.96
CA LYS A 202 8.70 -18.26 5.37
C LYS A 202 9.41 -17.09 4.70
N TYR A 203 10.07 -16.26 5.52
CA TYR A 203 10.67 -15.01 5.10
C TYR A 203 12.11 -14.89 5.56
N LYS A 204 12.92 -14.25 4.73
CA LYS A 204 14.33 -13.98 4.98
C LYS A 204 14.55 -12.47 5.03
N PHE A 205 15.19 -12.02 6.10
CA PHE A 205 15.49 -10.62 6.37
C PHE A 205 16.99 -10.39 6.26
N TYR A 206 17.37 -9.45 5.41
CA TYR A 206 18.76 -9.06 5.25
C TYR A 206 19.02 -7.86 6.17
N ILE A 207 19.92 -8.05 7.13
CA ILE A 207 20.23 -7.09 8.18
C ILE A 207 21.69 -6.71 8.10
N GLU A 208 21.96 -5.42 8.17
CA GLU A 208 23.29 -4.88 8.40
C GLU A 208 23.30 -3.98 9.63
N GLY A 209 24.47 -3.69 10.16
CA GLY A 209 24.61 -2.84 11.34
C GLY A 209 26.04 -2.82 11.86
N ASN A 210 26.19 -2.21 13.03
CA ASN A 210 27.45 -2.09 13.71
C ASN A 210 27.47 -2.90 14.99
N LEU A 211 28.61 -3.54 15.28
CA LEU A 211 28.79 -4.26 16.54
C LEU A 211 28.97 -3.28 17.69
N ASN A 212 28.40 -3.63 18.85
CA ASN A 212 28.64 -2.91 20.08
C ASN A 212 29.88 -3.48 20.78
N ILE A 213 31.05 -2.92 20.47
CA ILE A 213 32.34 -3.34 21.03
C ILE A 213 32.89 -2.22 21.89
N GLU A 214 32.96 -2.44 23.21
CA GLU A 214 33.54 -1.45 24.15
C GLU A 214 34.96 -1.05 23.75
N GLY A 215 35.17 0.25 23.51
CA GLY A 215 36.49 0.85 23.30
C GLY A 215 37.15 0.57 21.94
N ARG A 216 36.43 0.04 20.96
CA ARG A 216 36.93 -0.20 19.60
C ARG A 216 36.13 0.58 18.55
N GLN A 217 36.76 0.72 17.37
CA GLN A 217 36.08 1.23 16.17
C GLN A 217 34.89 0.34 15.85
N GLU A 218 33.78 0.93 15.48
CA GLU A 218 32.55 0.19 15.09
C GLU A 218 32.86 -0.72 13.91
N GLU A 219 32.71 -2.03 14.12
CA GLU A 219 32.82 -3.01 13.05
C GLU A 219 31.45 -3.24 12.42
N GLU A 220 31.37 -3.12 11.09
CA GLU A 220 30.15 -3.41 10.33
C GLU A 220 29.93 -4.93 10.24
N PHE A 221 28.67 -5.33 10.29
CA PHE A 221 28.28 -6.71 10.01
C PHE A 221 27.14 -6.75 9.01
N LYS A 222 27.03 -7.90 8.30
CA LYS A 222 25.90 -8.28 7.45
C LYS A 222 25.48 -9.68 7.80
N THR A 223 24.18 -9.88 7.98
CA THR A 223 23.63 -11.19 8.32
C THR A 223 22.21 -11.35 7.81
N VAL A 224 21.65 -12.52 8.03
CA VAL A 224 20.25 -12.82 7.69
C VAL A 224 19.53 -13.45 8.88
N ILE A 225 18.24 -13.13 9.01
CA ILE A 225 17.31 -13.82 9.92
C ILE A 225 16.25 -14.50 9.05
N GLU A 226 15.98 -15.77 9.29
CA GLU A 226 14.88 -16.49 8.65
C GLU A 226 13.78 -16.76 9.67
N ILE A 227 12.55 -16.42 9.30
CA ILE A 227 11.37 -16.53 10.17
C ILE A 227 10.29 -17.28 9.43
N GLU A 228 9.70 -18.26 10.09
CA GLU A 228 8.51 -18.97 9.64
C GLU A 228 7.33 -18.60 10.53
N ILE A 229 6.23 -18.21 9.91
CA ILE A 229 4.97 -17.95 10.59
C ILE A 229 4.13 -19.22 10.56
N LYS A 230 4.05 -19.89 11.70
CA LYS A 230 3.20 -21.07 11.88
C LYS A 230 1.74 -20.66 11.79
N CYS A 231 0.91 -21.44 11.12
CA CYS A 231 -0.53 -21.30 11.23
C CYS A 231 -0.93 -21.75 12.63
N GLU A 232 -1.51 -20.89 13.44
CA GLU A 232 -2.41 -21.35 14.48
C GLU A 232 -3.67 -21.84 13.75
N LEU A 233 -3.96 -23.13 13.91
CA LEU A 233 -5.15 -23.81 13.36
C LEU A 233 -6.40 -23.38 14.12
#